data_ef8d880b02334358ce52965d0e8c28ed
#
_entry.id   ef8d880b02334358ce52965d0e8c28ed
#
_cell.length_a   1.000
_cell.length_b   1.000
_cell.length_c   1.000
_cell.angle_alpha   90.00
_cell.angle_beta   90.00
_cell.angle_gamma   90.00
#
_symmetry.space_group_name_H-M   'P 1'
#
loop_
_entity.id
_entity.type
_entity.pdbx_description
1 polymer ?
#
loop_
_entity_poly.entity_id
_entity_poly.type
_entity_poly.pdbx_seq_one_letter_code
_entity_poly.pdbx_strand_id
1 'polypeptide(L)'
;MKHLITVTLVAAVACATQAAVPADEAKLAAQLPSIFAQAADQYRGLVKQMEGKENCFPKRWQDGKLVTVKPQDWCSGFFPGSLWYLYEYTKADDLKAAAEKFTAIQEQIRHYTGNHDIGFMLMTSVGNALRLAPKPEYKGILLDGAAALTQRYNEKLGLIRSWGKIEETKNFLVIVDNMMNLELLEWAAKNGGDAKFAAVAKSHADLTDRNHFRADNSAFHILNYNQATGKILEYRAGQGASSDGTWARGHAWGIYGFTMMYRETKDKTYLARAIKGADYLLSLPTLPADGVPYWDHKAPNIPDEERDTSAAAIEASALLELSGFVPGAKGAAYRAFAVKTLLSLASPAYFAKAGDNGNFLLMHGVGHKPGNSEVDVPLNYGDYYFLEALLRFRTSHSGGKATP
;
A
#
# COMPACT_ATOMS: atom_id res chain seq x y z
N MET A 1 -56.98 4.58 -55.34
CA MET A 1 -55.50 4.58 -55.42
C MET A 1 -54.97 4.71 -54.01
N LYS A 2 -54.50 3.64 -53.48
CA LYS A 2 -53.85 3.62 -52.11
C LYS A 2 -52.36 3.68 -52.30
N HIS A 3 -51.66 4.74 -51.84
CA HIS A 3 -50.21 4.81 -51.88
C HIS A 3 -49.65 4.12 -50.63
N LEU A 4 -48.91 3.06 -50.85
CA LEU A 4 -48.06 2.42 -49.84
C LEU A 4 -46.73 3.25 -49.72
N ILE A 5 -46.46 3.77 -48.53
CA ILE A 5 -45.18 4.38 -48.22
C ILE A 5 -44.32 3.31 -47.54
N THR A 6 -43.30 2.87 -48.24
CA THR A 6 -42.29 1.93 -47.71
C THR A 6 -41.25 2.75 -46.92
N VAL A 7 -41.20 2.60 -45.59
CA VAL A 7 -40.17 3.19 -44.73
C VAL A 7 -39.00 2.20 -44.63
N THR A 8 -37.88 2.55 -45.26
CA THR A 8 -36.64 1.79 -45.15
C THR A 8 -35.91 2.19 -43.89
N LEU A 9 -35.85 1.30 -42.88
CA LEU A 9 -35.10 1.48 -41.65
C LEU A 9 -33.63 1.19 -41.95
N VAL A 10 -32.78 2.23 -42.00
CA VAL A 10 -31.32 2.08 -42.05
C VAL A 10 -30.81 1.87 -40.62
N ALA A 11 -30.43 0.65 -40.26
CA ALA A 11 -29.76 0.34 -39.04
C ALA A 11 -28.29 0.79 -39.13
N ALA A 12 -27.94 1.89 -38.48
CA ALA A 12 -26.56 2.31 -38.30
C ALA A 12 -25.89 1.37 -37.28
N VAL A 13 -25.05 0.47 -37.78
CA VAL A 13 -24.15 -0.31 -36.91
C VAL A 13 -23.04 0.62 -36.42
N ALA A 14 -23.15 1.08 -35.17
CA ALA A 14 -22.06 1.79 -34.49
C ALA A 14 -20.92 0.80 -34.23
N CYS A 15 -19.92 0.79 -35.08
CA CYS A 15 -18.66 0.09 -34.84
C CYS A 15 -17.96 0.87 -33.70
N ALA A 16 -18.07 0.36 -32.47
CA ALA A 16 -17.26 0.85 -31.36
C ALA A 16 -15.79 0.54 -31.68
N THR A 17 -15.04 1.52 -32.13
CA THR A 17 -13.59 1.41 -32.27
C THR A 17 -13.02 1.24 -30.88
N GLN A 18 -12.56 0.03 -30.56
CA GLN A 18 -11.83 -0.25 -29.34
C GLN A 18 -10.58 0.62 -29.35
N ALA A 19 -10.46 1.54 -28.40
CA ALA A 19 -9.28 2.40 -28.29
C ALA A 19 -8.04 1.50 -28.18
N ALA A 20 -6.98 1.83 -28.94
CA ALA A 20 -5.74 1.06 -28.92
C ALA A 20 -5.16 1.09 -27.50
N VAL A 21 -4.73 -0.08 -27.00
CA VAL A 21 -4.04 -0.19 -25.69
C VAL A 21 -2.75 0.61 -25.76
N PRO A 22 -2.45 1.50 -24.77
CA PRO A 22 -1.20 2.23 -24.72
C PRO A 22 0.03 1.30 -24.81
N ALA A 23 1.08 1.72 -25.50
CA ALA A 23 2.26 0.87 -25.74
C ALA A 23 2.92 0.36 -24.45
N ASP A 24 2.99 1.21 -23.43
CA ASP A 24 3.55 0.85 -22.12
C ASP A 24 2.69 -0.19 -21.39
N GLU A 25 1.37 -0.11 -21.50
CA GLU A 25 0.49 -1.13 -20.94
C GLU A 25 0.66 -2.48 -21.64
N ALA A 26 0.74 -2.49 -22.96
CA ALA A 26 1.00 -3.71 -23.73
C ALA A 26 2.37 -4.32 -23.35
N LYS A 27 3.40 -3.47 -23.20
CA LYS A 27 4.73 -3.88 -22.76
C LYS A 27 4.72 -4.49 -21.38
N LEU A 28 4.09 -3.83 -20.39
CA LEU A 28 3.98 -4.34 -19.03
C LEU A 28 3.20 -5.67 -18.99
N ALA A 29 2.06 -5.75 -19.70
CA ALA A 29 1.26 -6.96 -19.79
C ALA A 29 2.07 -8.15 -20.33
N ALA A 30 2.89 -7.92 -21.36
CA ALA A 30 3.77 -8.94 -21.93
C ALA A 30 4.88 -9.41 -20.96
N GLN A 31 5.31 -8.56 -20.04
CA GLN A 31 6.35 -8.88 -19.07
C GLN A 31 5.82 -9.59 -17.80
N LEU A 32 4.53 -9.50 -17.48
CA LEU A 32 3.97 -10.08 -16.26
C LEU A 32 4.35 -11.55 -16.03
N PRO A 33 4.26 -12.46 -17.03
CA PRO A 33 4.60 -13.86 -16.80
C PRO A 33 6.05 -14.06 -16.34
N SER A 34 7.01 -13.37 -16.96
CA SER A 34 8.43 -13.48 -16.60
C SER A 34 8.73 -12.84 -15.25
N ILE A 35 8.11 -11.70 -14.92
CA ILE A 35 8.28 -11.03 -13.62
C ILE A 35 7.77 -11.95 -12.50
N PHE A 36 6.56 -12.51 -12.64
CA PHE A 36 5.99 -13.39 -11.61
C PHE A 36 6.72 -14.74 -11.51
N ALA A 37 7.24 -15.29 -12.61
CA ALA A 37 8.04 -16.50 -12.57
C ALA A 37 9.33 -16.27 -11.77
N GLN A 38 10.07 -15.20 -12.07
CA GLN A 38 11.30 -14.85 -11.35
C GLN A 38 11.00 -14.52 -9.88
N ALA A 39 9.94 -13.74 -9.60
CA ALA A 39 9.54 -13.40 -8.23
C ALA A 39 9.19 -14.65 -7.41
N ALA A 40 8.50 -15.61 -8.00
CA ALA A 40 8.17 -16.88 -7.36
C ALA A 40 9.45 -17.67 -6.99
N ASP A 41 10.43 -17.74 -7.89
CA ASP A 41 11.68 -18.43 -7.63
C ASP A 41 12.53 -17.75 -6.55
N GLN A 42 12.59 -16.40 -6.55
CA GLN A 42 13.27 -15.65 -5.49
C GLN A 42 12.58 -15.87 -4.14
N TYR A 43 11.26 -15.85 -4.07
CA TYR A 43 10.53 -16.09 -2.82
C TYR A 43 10.65 -17.54 -2.32
N ARG A 44 10.77 -18.54 -3.21
CA ARG A 44 11.19 -19.90 -2.83
C ARG A 44 12.56 -19.90 -2.16
N GLY A 45 13.49 -19.12 -2.68
CA GLY A 45 14.81 -18.91 -2.06
C GLY A 45 14.71 -18.26 -0.68
N LEU A 46 13.85 -17.24 -0.49
CA LEU A 46 13.58 -16.64 0.82
C LEU A 46 12.96 -17.64 1.81
N VAL A 47 11.97 -18.43 1.37
CA VAL A 47 11.36 -19.50 2.19
C VAL A 47 12.42 -20.49 2.67
N LYS A 48 13.33 -20.90 1.78
CA LYS A 48 14.45 -21.78 2.14
C LYS A 48 15.41 -21.13 3.15
N GLN A 49 15.70 -19.83 3.03
CA GLN A 49 16.51 -19.10 4.00
C GLN A 49 15.85 -18.98 5.39
N MET A 50 14.52 -19.17 5.47
CA MET A 50 13.76 -19.16 6.72
C MET A 50 13.66 -20.54 7.38
N GLU A 51 14.22 -21.61 6.78
CA GLU A 51 14.27 -22.93 7.41
C GLU A 51 15.07 -22.87 8.73
N GLY A 52 14.52 -23.45 9.78
CA GLY A 52 15.11 -23.41 11.12
C GLY A 52 14.95 -22.07 11.87
N LYS A 53 14.32 -21.07 11.26
CA LYS A 53 14.00 -19.81 11.92
C LYS A 53 12.52 -19.78 12.32
N GLU A 54 12.26 -19.80 13.61
CA GLU A 54 10.91 -19.85 14.14
C GLU A 54 10.41 -18.45 14.56
N ASN A 55 9.10 -18.23 14.42
CA ASN A 55 8.40 -17.03 14.89
C ASN A 55 9.07 -15.72 14.41
N CYS A 56 9.49 -15.67 13.15
CA CYS A 56 10.06 -14.46 12.55
C CYS A 56 9.82 -14.43 11.04
N PHE A 57 10.04 -13.26 10.45
CA PHE A 57 9.82 -12.98 9.04
C PHE A 57 11.03 -12.30 8.43
N PRO A 58 11.37 -12.53 7.16
CA PRO A 58 12.40 -11.77 6.45
C PRO A 58 11.93 -10.31 6.32
N LYS A 59 12.81 -9.37 6.66
CA LYS A 59 12.55 -7.93 6.54
C LYS A 59 13.33 -7.29 5.40
N ARG A 60 14.65 -7.55 5.38
CA ARG A 60 15.59 -6.99 4.41
C ARG A 60 16.85 -7.84 4.29
N TRP A 61 17.61 -7.59 3.24
CA TRP A 61 18.97 -8.06 3.10
C TRP A 61 19.93 -6.90 3.29
N GLN A 62 20.88 -7.04 4.19
CA GLN A 62 21.84 -5.99 4.48
C GLN A 62 23.19 -6.60 4.89
N ASP A 63 24.28 -6.05 4.39
CA ASP A 63 25.67 -6.48 4.71
C ASP A 63 25.87 -8.01 4.52
N GLY A 64 25.30 -8.55 3.45
CA GLY A 64 25.40 -9.98 3.13
C GLY A 64 24.59 -10.89 4.06
N LYS A 65 23.63 -10.38 4.82
CA LYS A 65 22.83 -11.14 5.80
C LYS A 65 21.34 -10.87 5.68
N LEU A 66 20.55 -11.93 5.88
CA LEU A 66 19.12 -11.83 6.04
C LEU A 66 18.79 -11.28 7.44
N VAL A 67 18.17 -10.10 7.48
CA VAL A 67 17.63 -9.51 8.71
C VAL A 67 16.18 -9.95 8.84
N THR A 68 15.83 -10.49 10.00
CA THR A 68 14.48 -10.97 10.32
C THR A 68 13.86 -10.17 11.46
N VAL A 69 12.52 -10.18 11.53
CA VAL A 69 11.73 -9.51 12.57
C VAL A 69 10.73 -10.43 13.22
N LYS A 70 10.33 -10.07 14.44
CA LYS A 70 9.30 -10.78 15.19
C LYS A 70 7.89 -10.43 14.68
N PRO A 71 6.85 -11.22 15.02
CA PRO A 71 5.48 -10.96 14.60
C PRO A 71 4.94 -9.56 14.95
N GLN A 72 5.46 -8.93 16.03
CA GLN A 72 5.05 -7.60 16.49
C GLN A 72 5.67 -6.44 15.68
N ASP A 73 6.59 -6.71 14.77
CA ASP A 73 7.12 -5.70 13.85
C ASP A 73 6.07 -5.35 12.78
N TRP A 74 5.93 -4.06 12.50
CA TRP A 74 4.92 -3.54 11.58
C TRP A 74 4.95 -4.18 10.19
N CYS A 75 6.11 -4.63 9.75
CA CYS A 75 6.27 -5.22 8.42
C CYS A 75 6.18 -6.76 8.40
N SER A 76 5.79 -7.40 9.50
CA SER A 76 5.71 -8.86 9.60
C SER A 76 4.68 -9.51 8.66
N GLY A 77 3.62 -8.77 8.31
CA GLY A 77 2.55 -9.25 7.43
C GLY A 77 2.91 -9.30 5.95
N PHE A 78 3.90 -8.52 5.50
CA PHE A 78 4.18 -8.37 4.07
C PHE A 78 4.79 -9.61 3.41
N PHE A 79 5.63 -10.35 4.12
CA PHE A 79 6.21 -11.57 3.56
C PHE A 79 5.15 -12.66 3.29
N PRO A 80 4.30 -13.05 4.24
CA PRO A 80 3.18 -13.94 3.92
C PRO A 80 2.23 -13.35 2.89
N GLY A 81 1.99 -12.04 2.91
CA GLY A 81 1.18 -11.35 1.91
C GLY A 81 1.74 -11.47 0.49
N SER A 82 3.05 -11.29 0.32
CA SER A 82 3.73 -11.48 -0.97
C SER A 82 3.63 -12.92 -1.46
N LEU A 83 3.76 -13.91 -0.56
CA LEU A 83 3.53 -15.32 -0.90
C LEU A 83 2.10 -15.58 -1.37
N TRP A 84 1.10 -14.94 -0.76
CA TRP A 84 -0.29 -15.01 -1.20
C TRP A 84 -0.49 -14.40 -2.58
N TYR A 85 0.13 -13.27 -2.91
CA TYR A 85 0.06 -12.66 -4.25
C TYR A 85 0.75 -13.52 -5.30
N LEU A 86 1.87 -14.13 -4.96
CA LEU A 86 2.55 -15.08 -5.84
C LEU A 86 1.70 -16.31 -6.10
N TYR A 87 1.04 -16.87 -5.06
CA TYR A 87 0.06 -17.93 -5.23
C TYR A 87 -1.16 -17.48 -6.07
N GLU A 88 -1.66 -16.28 -5.87
CA GLU A 88 -2.78 -15.75 -6.65
C GLU A 88 -2.48 -15.71 -8.14
N TYR A 89 -1.27 -15.38 -8.51
CA TYR A 89 -0.86 -15.35 -9.91
C TYR A 89 -0.53 -16.75 -10.46
N THR A 90 0.32 -17.50 -9.77
CA THR A 90 0.94 -18.73 -10.26
C THR A 90 0.09 -19.98 -10.04
N LYS A 91 -0.78 -19.98 -9.02
CA LYS A 91 -1.50 -21.13 -8.48
C LYS A 91 -0.60 -22.27 -8.00
N ALA A 92 0.65 -21.99 -7.66
CA ALA A 92 1.63 -22.97 -7.21
C ALA A 92 1.37 -23.40 -5.74
N ASP A 93 1.19 -24.70 -5.50
CA ASP A 93 0.82 -25.25 -4.19
C ASP A 93 1.92 -25.07 -3.13
N ASP A 94 3.18 -25.07 -3.53
CA ASP A 94 4.33 -24.83 -2.64
C ASP A 94 4.33 -23.39 -2.08
N LEU A 95 3.97 -22.40 -2.91
CA LEU A 95 3.82 -21.02 -2.47
C LEU A 95 2.60 -20.83 -1.56
N LYS A 96 1.49 -21.53 -1.85
CA LYS A 96 0.32 -21.58 -0.97
C LYS A 96 0.68 -22.14 0.40
N ALA A 97 1.36 -23.29 0.42
CA ALA A 97 1.76 -23.93 1.68
C ALA A 97 2.69 -23.03 2.52
N ALA A 98 3.64 -22.35 1.85
CA ALA A 98 4.49 -21.36 2.51
C ALA A 98 3.68 -20.16 3.04
N ALA A 99 2.76 -19.61 2.24
CA ALA A 99 1.89 -18.51 2.66
C ALA A 99 1.06 -18.90 3.89
N GLU A 100 0.43 -20.08 3.89
CA GLU A 100 -0.33 -20.60 5.04
C GLU A 100 0.53 -20.75 6.30
N LYS A 101 1.76 -21.32 6.15
CA LYS A 101 2.70 -21.50 7.25
C LYS A 101 3.05 -20.16 7.91
N PHE A 102 3.43 -19.16 7.14
CA PHE A 102 3.82 -17.86 7.68
C PHE A 102 2.62 -17.04 8.16
N THR A 103 1.44 -17.18 7.54
CA THR A 103 0.20 -16.55 8.01
C THR A 103 -0.22 -17.07 9.37
N ALA A 104 -0.06 -18.38 9.66
CA ALA A 104 -0.40 -18.95 10.96
C ALA A 104 0.39 -18.31 12.12
N ILE A 105 1.60 -17.81 11.88
CA ILE A 105 2.39 -17.11 12.90
C ILE A 105 1.71 -15.78 13.31
N GLN A 106 0.95 -15.14 12.40
CA GLN A 106 0.27 -13.89 12.66
C GLN A 106 -0.92 -14.00 13.63
N GLU A 107 -1.38 -15.19 13.98
CA GLU A 107 -2.36 -15.36 15.06
C GLU A 107 -1.89 -14.70 16.37
N GLN A 108 -0.58 -14.66 16.61
CA GLN A 108 0.00 -14.02 17.80
C GLN A 108 -0.28 -12.50 17.89
N ILE A 109 -0.70 -11.89 16.77
CA ILE A 109 -0.96 -10.44 16.69
C ILE A 109 -2.42 -10.08 16.97
N ARG A 110 -3.34 -11.07 17.00
CA ARG A 110 -4.79 -10.84 17.11
C ARG A 110 -5.22 -9.94 18.28
N HIS A 111 -4.45 -9.91 19.38
CA HIS A 111 -4.72 -9.06 20.55
C HIS A 111 -3.59 -8.05 20.84
N TYR A 112 -2.72 -7.82 19.86
CA TYR A 112 -1.59 -6.91 20.01
C TYR A 112 -2.05 -5.44 20.03
N THR A 113 -1.56 -4.66 20.99
CA THR A 113 -1.91 -3.25 21.17
C THR A 113 -0.70 -2.32 21.24
N GLY A 114 0.51 -2.81 20.92
CA GLY A 114 1.76 -2.07 21.10
C GLY A 114 1.95 -0.87 20.18
N ASN A 115 1.39 -0.92 18.98
CA ASN A 115 1.38 0.19 18.00
C ASN A 115 0.12 0.13 17.13
N HIS A 116 -0.02 1.06 16.18
CA HIS A 116 -1.17 1.13 15.28
C HIS A 116 -1.10 0.17 14.07
N ASP A 117 0.03 -0.46 13.82
CA ASP A 117 0.31 -1.19 12.57
C ASP A 117 -0.38 -2.55 12.48
N ILE A 118 -1.38 -2.79 13.28
CA ILE A 118 -2.14 -4.04 13.34
C ILE A 118 -2.80 -4.34 11.99
N GLY A 119 -3.28 -3.29 11.28
CA GLY A 119 -3.81 -3.42 9.94
C GLY A 119 -2.74 -3.88 8.94
N PHE A 120 -1.55 -3.26 8.95
CA PHE A 120 -0.42 -3.71 8.13
C PHE A 120 -0.06 -5.18 8.39
N MET A 121 -0.04 -5.60 9.65
CA MET A 121 0.32 -6.97 10.00
C MET A 121 -0.75 -7.98 9.59
N LEU A 122 -2.03 -7.68 9.82
CA LEU A 122 -3.12 -8.64 9.66
C LEU A 122 -3.80 -8.58 8.28
N MET A 123 -4.09 -7.38 7.71
CA MET A 123 -4.76 -7.30 6.41
C MET A 123 -3.88 -7.82 5.28
N THR A 124 -2.58 -7.51 5.31
CA THR A 124 -1.65 -7.98 4.27
C THR A 124 -1.41 -9.49 4.33
N SER A 125 -1.56 -10.13 5.48
CA SER A 125 -1.34 -11.57 5.68
C SER A 125 -2.64 -12.35 5.78
N VAL A 126 -3.31 -12.27 6.93
CA VAL A 126 -4.56 -13.00 7.22
C VAL A 126 -5.71 -12.55 6.31
N GLY A 127 -5.77 -11.26 5.95
CA GLY A 127 -6.74 -10.73 5.00
C GLY A 127 -6.61 -11.37 3.61
N ASN A 128 -5.38 -11.44 3.08
CA ASN A 128 -5.11 -12.15 1.83
C ASN A 128 -5.38 -13.66 1.93
N ALA A 129 -5.05 -14.27 3.08
CA ALA A 129 -5.36 -15.68 3.34
C ALA A 129 -6.88 -15.94 3.32
N LEU A 130 -7.66 -15.09 3.99
CA LEU A 130 -9.11 -15.20 4.01
C LEU A 130 -9.72 -15.08 2.61
N ARG A 131 -9.17 -14.20 1.77
CA ARG A 131 -9.63 -13.98 0.39
C ARG A 131 -9.29 -15.16 -0.54
N LEU A 132 -8.10 -15.76 -0.41
CA LEU A 132 -7.56 -16.71 -1.38
C LEU A 132 -7.71 -18.19 -0.97
N ALA A 133 -7.71 -18.47 0.34
CA ALA A 133 -7.83 -19.80 0.92
C ALA A 133 -8.55 -19.72 2.27
N PRO A 134 -9.87 -19.38 2.29
CA PRO A 134 -10.59 -19.07 3.50
C PRO A 134 -10.58 -20.23 4.53
N LYS A 135 -10.31 -19.89 5.78
CA LYS A 135 -10.44 -20.76 6.94
C LYS A 135 -11.29 -20.05 8.00
N PRO A 136 -12.09 -20.78 8.80
CA PRO A 136 -12.99 -20.17 9.79
C PRO A 136 -12.29 -19.25 10.80
N GLU A 137 -11.07 -19.61 11.23
CA GLU A 137 -10.29 -18.87 12.21
C GLU A 137 -9.82 -17.49 11.72
N TYR A 138 -9.59 -17.29 10.42
CA TYR A 138 -9.04 -16.04 9.88
C TYR A 138 -9.97 -14.86 10.14
N LYS A 139 -11.29 -15.07 10.00
CA LYS A 139 -12.27 -14.02 10.31
C LYS A 139 -12.18 -13.58 11.78
N GLY A 140 -12.06 -14.54 12.70
CA GLY A 140 -11.92 -14.27 14.14
C GLY A 140 -10.65 -13.45 14.44
N ILE A 141 -9.51 -13.81 13.83
CA ILE A 141 -8.24 -13.11 14.02
C ILE A 141 -8.36 -11.64 13.57
N LEU A 142 -8.98 -11.38 12.42
CA LEU A 142 -9.17 -10.00 11.90
C LEU A 142 -10.13 -9.19 12.80
N LEU A 143 -11.20 -9.78 13.29
CA LEU A 143 -12.14 -9.12 14.20
C LEU A 143 -11.48 -8.75 15.54
N ASP A 144 -10.69 -9.65 16.12
CA ASP A 144 -9.93 -9.39 17.33
C ASP A 144 -8.84 -8.32 17.12
N GLY A 145 -8.16 -8.36 15.98
CA GLY A 145 -7.20 -7.33 15.59
C GLY A 145 -7.83 -5.94 15.44
N ALA A 146 -9.05 -5.86 14.88
CA ALA A 146 -9.80 -4.60 14.82
C ALA A 146 -10.18 -4.09 16.23
N ALA A 147 -10.61 -4.99 17.11
CA ALA A 147 -10.87 -4.65 18.51
C ALA A 147 -9.60 -4.19 19.23
N ALA A 148 -8.45 -4.81 18.98
CA ALA A 148 -7.16 -4.43 19.55
C ALA A 148 -6.74 -3.04 19.04
N LEU A 149 -6.86 -2.75 17.75
CA LEU A 149 -6.54 -1.45 17.18
C LEU A 149 -7.39 -0.32 17.80
N THR A 150 -8.69 -0.56 18.03
CA THR A 150 -9.58 0.43 18.63
C THR A 150 -9.27 0.74 20.08
N GLN A 151 -8.54 -0.09 20.82
CA GLN A 151 -8.07 0.24 22.17
C GLN A 151 -7.08 1.44 22.16
N ARG A 152 -6.48 1.74 21.03
CA ARG A 152 -5.58 2.89 20.84
C ARG A 152 -6.32 4.19 20.48
N TYR A 153 -7.65 4.12 20.29
CA TYR A 153 -8.48 5.27 19.96
C TYR A 153 -8.75 6.12 21.19
N ASN A 154 -8.53 7.42 21.06
CA ASN A 154 -8.89 8.40 22.08
C ASN A 154 -10.17 9.12 21.64
N GLU A 155 -11.28 8.84 22.31
CA GLU A 155 -12.60 9.40 21.99
C GLU A 155 -12.63 10.94 22.04
N LYS A 156 -11.91 11.56 22.96
CA LYS A 156 -11.85 13.03 23.10
C LYS A 156 -11.14 13.69 21.92
N LEU A 157 -10.10 13.04 21.38
CA LEU A 157 -9.36 13.54 20.25
C LEU A 157 -9.96 13.11 18.92
N GLY A 158 -10.70 12.00 18.88
CA GLY A 158 -11.20 11.39 17.65
C GLY A 158 -10.12 10.68 16.82
N LEU A 159 -9.00 10.30 17.43
CA LEU A 159 -7.81 9.80 16.76
C LEU A 159 -7.29 8.50 17.38
N ILE A 160 -6.71 7.65 16.56
CA ILE A 160 -5.96 6.44 16.98
C ILE A 160 -4.52 6.86 17.25
N ARG A 161 -3.99 6.54 18.43
CA ARG A 161 -2.57 6.73 18.78
C ARG A 161 -1.69 5.80 17.95
N SER A 162 -0.68 6.34 17.29
CA SER A 162 0.24 5.54 16.48
C SER A 162 1.26 4.79 17.32
N TRP A 163 2.10 5.49 18.05
CA TRP A 163 3.19 4.93 18.86
C TRP A 163 3.05 5.30 20.34
N GLY A 164 3.85 4.66 21.17
CA GLY A 164 3.83 4.83 22.62
C GLY A 164 2.76 3.98 23.31
N LYS A 165 2.83 3.90 24.63
CA LYS A 165 1.88 3.18 25.46
C LYS A 165 0.50 3.86 25.39
N ILE A 166 -0.57 3.09 25.54
CA ILE A 166 -1.94 3.63 25.55
C ILE A 166 -2.11 4.65 26.68
N GLU A 167 -1.50 4.40 27.83
CA GLU A 167 -1.57 5.23 29.03
C GLU A 167 -0.64 6.47 28.99
N GLU A 168 0.17 6.65 27.94
CA GLU A 168 1.06 7.79 27.79
C GLU A 168 0.28 9.11 27.77
N THR A 169 0.63 10.03 28.65
CA THR A 169 -0.09 11.31 28.82
C THR A 169 0.63 12.52 28.24
N LYS A 170 1.95 12.45 28.03
CA LYS A 170 2.76 13.59 27.53
C LYS A 170 2.61 13.77 26.03
N ASN A 171 2.70 12.66 25.27
CA ASN A 171 2.65 12.68 23.83
C ASN A 171 1.42 11.91 23.33
N PHE A 172 0.79 12.42 22.30
CA PHE A 172 -0.20 11.65 21.53
C PHE A 172 0.19 11.76 20.06
N LEU A 173 0.98 10.78 19.61
CA LEU A 173 1.54 10.78 18.27
C LEU A 173 0.54 10.15 17.29
N VAL A 174 0.31 10.86 16.20
CA VAL A 174 -0.47 10.39 15.05
C VAL A 174 0.39 10.49 13.81
N ILE A 175 0.46 9.41 13.06
CA ILE A 175 1.32 9.25 11.90
C ILE A 175 0.44 8.99 10.69
N VAL A 176 0.78 9.59 9.54
CA VAL A 176 -0.01 9.47 8.31
C VAL A 176 -0.21 8.02 7.87
N ASP A 177 0.73 7.15 8.17
CA ASP A 177 0.72 5.70 7.88
C ASP A 177 -0.50 4.99 8.47
N ASN A 178 -1.09 5.56 9.55
CA ASN A 178 -2.27 4.96 10.18
C ASN A 178 -3.47 4.86 9.24
N MET A 179 -3.50 5.67 8.19
CA MET A 179 -4.52 5.56 7.15
C MET A 179 -4.60 4.15 6.54
N MET A 180 -3.47 3.44 6.47
CA MET A 180 -3.39 2.06 5.95
C MET A 180 -4.03 1.03 6.89
N ASN A 181 -4.06 1.31 8.19
CA ASN A 181 -4.61 0.41 9.20
C ASN A 181 -6.14 0.50 9.32
N LEU A 182 -6.75 1.53 8.74
CA LEU A 182 -8.20 1.74 8.77
C LEU A 182 -8.97 0.71 7.95
N GLU A 183 -8.33 0.07 6.95
CA GLU A 183 -8.94 -1.00 6.17
C GLU A 183 -9.41 -2.16 7.04
N LEU A 184 -8.62 -2.52 8.06
CA LEU A 184 -9.01 -3.54 9.04
C LEU A 184 -10.30 -3.17 9.77
N LEU A 185 -10.47 -1.91 10.14
CA LEU A 185 -11.67 -1.44 10.85
C LEU A 185 -12.90 -1.42 9.93
N GLU A 186 -12.74 -0.92 8.71
CA GLU A 186 -13.80 -0.90 7.70
C GLU A 186 -14.23 -2.32 7.31
N TRP A 187 -13.26 -3.21 7.11
CA TRP A 187 -13.53 -4.62 6.85
C TRP A 187 -14.29 -5.27 8.01
N ALA A 188 -13.81 -5.08 9.24
CA ALA A 188 -14.40 -5.69 10.44
C ALA A 188 -15.85 -5.24 10.66
N ALA A 189 -16.15 -3.94 10.49
CA ALA A 189 -17.50 -3.41 10.61
C ALA A 189 -18.48 -4.06 9.61
N LYS A 190 -18.03 -4.36 8.39
CA LYS A 190 -18.84 -4.99 7.33
C LYS A 190 -18.96 -6.51 7.49
N ASN A 191 -18.09 -7.13 8.27
CA ASN A 191 -17.99 -8.59 8.40
C ASN A 191 -18.41 -9.10 9.78
N GLY A 192 -19.29 -8.40 10.47
CA GLY A 192 -19.91 -8.85 11.74
C GLY A 192 -19.18 -8.38 13.00
N GLY A 193 -18.26 -7.43 12.87
CA GLY A 193 -17.68 -6.70 13.98
C GLY A 193 -18.60 -5.58 14.48
N ASP A 194 -18.16 -4.87 15.51
CA ASP A 194 -18.87 -3.72 16.07
C ASP A 194 -18.94 -2.57 15.06
N ALA A 195 -20.11 -1.99 14.84
CA ALA A 195 -20.31 -0.84 13.95
C ALA A 195 -19.44 0.38 14.33
N LYS A 196 -19.01 0.49 15.60
CA LYS A 196 -18.08 1.54 16.06
C LYS A 196 -16.74 1.51 15.32
N PHE A 197 -16.31 0.38 14.77
CA PHE A 197 -15.05 0.30 14.02
C PHE A 197 -15.05 1.25 12.82
N ALA A 198 -16.12 1.26 12.03
CA ALA A 198 -16.25 2.22 10.92
C ALA A 198 -16.33 3.68 11.42
N ALA A 199 -16.99 3.95 12.56
CA ALA A 199 -17.02 5.29 13.14
C ALA A 199 -15.63 5.77 13.58
N VAL A 200 -14.82 4.88 14.17
CA VAL A 200 -13.42 5.17 14.56
C VAL A 200 -12.56 5.42 13.31
N ALA A 201 -12.68 4.58 12.27
CA ALA A 201 -11.96 4.76 11.01
C ALA A 201 -12.30 6.10 10.36
N LYS A 202 -13.59 6.42 10.26
CA LYS A 202 -14.06 7.71 9.71
C LYS A 202 -13.54 8.91 10.51
N SER A 203 -13.67 8.88 11.84
CA SER A 203 -13.18 9.96 12.70
C SER A 203 -11.68 10.21 12.51
N HIS A 204 -10.89 9.15 12.48
CA HIS A 204 -9.46 9.25 12.27
C HIS A 204 -9.12 9.80 10.87
N ALA A 205 -9.78 9.30 9.81
CA ALA A 205 -9.55 9.76 8.44
C ALA A 205 -9.92 11.24 8.25
N ASP A 206 -11.06 11.69 8.80
CA ASP A 206 -11.52 13.09 8.73
C ASP A 206 -10.50 14.05 9.37
N LEU A 207 -9.93 13.66 10.51
CA LEU A 207 -8.92 14.47 11.21
C LEU A 207 -7.55 14.40 10.53
N THR A 208 -7.20 13.29 9.93
CA THR A 208 -5.99 13.15 9.12
C THR A 208 -6.08 14.01 7.86
N ASP A 209 -7.22 14.02 7.16
CA ASP A 209 -7.46 14.91 6.01
C ASP A 209 -7.26 16.39 6.38
N ARG A 210 -7.77 16.79 7.52
CA ARG A 210 -7.72 18.17 8.00
C ARG A 210 -6.32 18.61 8.45
N ASN A 211 -5.57 17.71 9.09
CA ASN A 211 -4.41 18.10 9.88
C ASN A 211 -3.06 17.65 9.29
N HIS A 212 -3.02 16.54 8.51
CA HIS A 212 -1.77 15.98 7.99
C HIS A 212 -1.36 16.50 6.62
N PHE A 213 -2.12 17.41 6.03
CA PHE A 213 -1.79 17.94 4.70
C PHE A 213 -1.61 19.46 4.77
N ARG A 214 -0.53 19.93 4.13
CA ARG A 214 -0.24 21.36 3.96
C ARG A 214 -1.15 21.96 2.87
N ALA A 215 -1.11 23.28 2.75
CA ALA A 215 -1.87 24.00 1.73
C ALA A 215 -1.50 23.58 0.29
N ASP A 216 -0.25 23.14 0.06
CA ASP A 216 0.24 22.59 -1.21
C ASP A 216 -0.16 21.12 -1.43
N ASN A 217 -0.89 20.50 -0.49
CA ASN A 217 -1.29 19.09 -0.42
C ASN A 217 -0.16 18.09 -0.15
N SER A 218 1.03 18.53 0.20
CA SER A 218 2.08 17.66 0.71
C SER A 218 1.73 17.14 2.12
N ALA A 219 2.13 15.90 2.45
CA ALA A 219 1.83 15.30 3.73
C ALA A 219 2.89 15.65 4.79
N PHE A 220 2.43 15.92 6.03
CA PHE A 220 3.26 15.80 7.22
C PHE A 220 3.39 14.33 7.62
N HIS A 221 4.52 13.93 8.20
CA HIS A 221 4.67 12.57 8.69
C HIS A 221 4.00 12.38 10.05
N ILE A 222 4.46 13.08 11.10
CA ILE A 222 4.02 12.87 12.49
C ILE A 222 3.46 14.16 13.08
N LEU A 223 2.29 14.06 13.70
CA LEU A 223 1.70 15.11 14.51
C LEU A 223 1.64 14.66 15.97
N ASN A 224 2.04 15.58 16.89
CA ASN A 224 1.90 15.38 18.33
C ASN A 224 0.77 16.26 18.87
N TYR A 225 -0.23 15.64 19.50
CA TYR A 225 -1.42 16.33 20.01
C TYR A 225 -1.39 16.49 21.54
N ASN A 226 -1.88 17.62 22.00
CA ASN A 226 -2.23 17.81 23.41
C ASN A 226 -3.54 17.06 23.71
N GLN A 227 -3.47 16.04 24.57
CA GLN A 227 -4.62 15.17 24.86
C GLN A 227 -5.77 15.88 25.60
N ALA A 228 -5.46 16.97 26.33
CA ALA A 228 -6.47 17.73 27.04
C ALA A 228 -7.26 18.70 26.15
N THR A 229 -6.56 19.33 25.19
CA THR A 229 -7.14 20.41 24.37
C THR A 229 -7.39 20.03 22.90
N GLY A 230 -6.81 18.95 22.42
CA GLY A 230 -6.85 18.55 21.00
C GLY A 230 -5.95 19.40 20.09
N LYS A 231 -5.21 20.36 20.62
CA LYS A 231 -4.30 21.20 19.81
C LYS A 231 -3.06 20.41 19.36
N ILE A 232 -2.63 20.66 18.13
CA ILE A 232 -1.34 20.18 17.64
C ILE A 232 -0.24 20.96 18.36
N LEU A 233 0.67 20.23 19.01
CA LEU A 233 1.82 20.79 19.73
C LEU A 233 3.05 20.90 18.83
N GLU A 234 3.19 19.93 17.89
CA GLU A 234 4.43 19.79 17.14
C GLU A 234 4.18 18.99 15.87
N TYR A 235 4.89 19.36 14.80
CA TYR A 235 5.06 18.59 13.56
C TYR A 235 6.47 18.01 13.55
N ARG A 236 6.60 16.68 13.46
CA ARG A 236 7.90 15.98 13.48
C ARG A 236 8.23 15.40 12.12
N ALA A 237 9.50 15.53 11.73
CA ALA A 237 10.02 14.91 10.50
C ALA A 237 9.87 13.38 10.51
N GLY A 238 10.17 12.75 11.64
CA GLY A 238 10.20 11.28 11.73
C GLY A 238 11.17 10.67 10.73
N GLN A 239 10.66 9.98 9.74
CA GLN A 239 11.45 9.36 8.66
C GLN A 239 11.72 10.33 7.49
N GLY A 240 11.12 11.53 7.47
CA GLY A 240 11.36 12.57 6.49
C GLY A 240 12.63 13.39 6.77
N ALA A 241 13.05 14.21 5.80
CA ALA A 241 14.25 15.04 5.84
C ALA A 241 14.17 16.14 6.90
N SER A 242 12.98 16.73 7.08
CA SER A 242 12.71 17.80 8.05
C SER A 242 11.20 17.88 8.33
N SER A 243 10.79 18.73 9.28
CA SER A 243 9.38 19.03 9.52
C SER A 243 8.68 19.65 8.30
N ASP A 244 9.46 20.33 7.43
CA ASP A 244 8.98 20.90 6.16
C ASP A 244 9.18 19.97 4.97
N GLY A 245 9.84 18.84 5.16
CA GLY A 245 10.03 17.77 4.20
C GLY A 245 8.71 17.10 3.79
N THR A 246 8.78 16.27 2.81
CA THR A 246 7.68 15.40 2.38
C THR A 246 8.24 14.02 2.14
N TRP A 247 8.28 13.24 3.22
CA TRP A 247 8.72 11.85 3.15
C TRP A 247 7.90 11.08 2.11
N ALA A 248 8.57 10.56 1.07
CA ALA A 248 7.90 10.02 -0.11
C ALA A 248 6.94 8.88 0.23
N ARG A 249 7.39 7.91 1.04
CA ARG A 249 6.54 6.80 1.46
C ARG A 249 5.37 7.24 2.33
N GLY A 250 5.55 8.24 3.20
CA GLY A 250 4.46 8.81 4.00
C GLY A 250 3.40 9.49 3.13
N HIS A 251 3.83 10.21 2.09
CA HIS A 251 2.90 10.79 1.13
C HIS A 251 2.16 9.71 0.33
N ALA A 252 2.86 8.66 -0.08
CA ALA A 252 2.28 7.49 -0.74
C ALA A 252 1.21 6.81 0.13
N TRP A 253 1.46 6.65 1.44
CA TRP A 253 0.47 6.14 2.40
C TRP A 253 -0.79 7.00 2.45
N GLY A 254 -0.62 8.33 2.38
CA GLY A 254 -1.75 9.26 2.30
C GLY A 254 -2.60 9.02 1.06
N ILE A 255 -1.99 8.94 -0.13
CA ILE A 255 -2.72 8.68 -1.39
C ILE A 255 -3.46 7.34 -1.31
N TYR A 256 -2.75 6.28 -0.90
CA TYR A 256 -3.31 4.92 -0.82
C TYR A 256 -4.45 4.87 0.19
N GLY A 257 -4.21 5.34 1.42
CA GLY A 257 -5.18 5.24 2.51
C GLY A 257 -6.48 6.01 2.22
N PHE A 258 -6.41 7.20 1.61
CA PHE A 258 -7.61 7.93 1.20
C PHE A 258 -8.31 7.31 -0.01
N THR A 259 -7.57 6.67 -0.93
CA THR A 259 -8.16 5.88 -2.02
C THR A 259 -8.92 4.68 -1.45
N MET A 260 -8.33 3.97 -0.50
CA MET A 260 -8.93 2.86 0.23
C MET A 260 -10.19 3.31 0.99
N MET A 261 -10.12 4.41 1.75
CA MET A 261 -11.30 4.95 2.47
C MET A 261 -12.43 5.31 1.51
N TYR A 262 -12.13 5.85 0.32
CA TYR A 262 -13.16 6.04 -0.70
C TYR A 262 -13.70 4.71 -1.23
N ARG A 263 -12.86 3.71 -1.46
CA ARG A 263 -13.30 2.37 -1.87
C ARG A 263 -14.31 1.81 -0.87
N GLU A 264 -14.03 1.94 0.42
CA GLU A 264 -14.82 1.35 1.49
C GLU A 264 -16.11 2.12 1.80
N THR A 265 -16.05 3.45 1.81
CA THR A 265 -17.15 4.31 2.29
C THR A 265 -17.96 4.97 1.18
N LYS A 266 -17.39 5.13 -0.02
CA LYS A 266 -17.91 5.95 -1.12
C LYS A 266 -18.05 7.45 -0.77
N ASP A 267 -17.42 7.91 0.31
CA ASP A 267 -17.38 9.32 0.67
C ASP A 267 -16.45 10.09 -0.27
N LYS A 268 -17.04 11.01 -1.05
CA LYS A 268 -16.32 11.80 -2.07
C LYS A 268 -15.25 12.71 -1.47
N THR A 269 -15.29 13.01 -0.18
CA THR A 269 -14.28 13.80 0.51
C THR A 269 -12.94 13.06 0.47
N TYR A 270 -12.93 11.75 0.70
CA TYR A 270 -11.74 10.93 0.64
C TYR A 270 -11.19 10.81 -0.79
N LEU A 271 -12.08 10.66 -1.79
CA LEU A 271 -11.65 10.70 -3.19
C LEU A 271 -10.98 12.03 -3.54
N ALA A 272 -11.57 13.15 -3.09
CA ALA A 272 -11.00 14.47 -3.33
C ALA A 272 -9.61 14.64 -2.68
N ARG A 273 -9.41 14.09 -1.47
CA ARG A 273 -8.09 14.08 -0.80
C ARG A 273 -7.08 13.23 -1.56
N ALA A 274 -7.44 12.01 -1.97
CA ALA A 274 -6.58 11.14 -2.77
C ALA A 274 -6.15 11.81 -4.08
N ILE A 275 -7.09 12.45 -4.79
CA ILE A 275 -6.81 13.22 -6.01
C ILE A 275 -5.80 14.35 -5.74
N LYS A 276 -5.98 15.13 -4.68
CA LYS A 276 -5.06 16.23 -4.33
C LYS A 276 -3.66 15.72 -4.01
N GLY A 277 -3.54 14.60 -3.31
CA GLY A 277 -2.25 13.95 -3.05
C GLY A 277 -1.58 13.46 -4.34
N ALA A 278 -2.32 12.81 -5.21
CA ALA A 278 -1.84 12.35 -6.51
C ALA A 278 -1.44 13.51 -7.44
N ASP A 279 -2.24 14.58 -7.48
CA ASP A 279 -1.92 15.79 -8.25
C ASP A 279 -0.63 16.46 -7.74
N TYR A 280 -0.44 16.53 -6.41
CA TYR A 280 0.82 17.02 -5.83
C TYR A 280 2.00 16.20 -6.30
N LEU A 281 1.95 14.87 -6.17
CA LEU A 281 3.02 13.97 -6.60
C LEU A 281 3.39 14.20 -8.07
N LEU A 282 2.40 14.20 -8.96
CA LEU A 282 2.64 14.34 -10.40
C LEU A 282 3.08 15.75 -10.81
N SER A 283 2.90 16.76 -9.96
CA SER A 283 3.32 18.14 -10.21
C SER A 283 4.74 18.45 -9.74
N LEU A 284 5.39 17.53 -9.04
CA LEU A 284 6.72 17.76 -8.47
C LEU A 284 7.79 17.93 -9.56
N PRO A 285 8.49 19.07 -9.62
CA PRO A 285 9.56 19.27 -10.59
C PRO A 285 10.79 18.38 -10.33
N THR A 286 10.90 17.87 -9.10
CA THR A 286 11.97 16.96 -8.66
C THR A 286 11.63 15.49 -8.86
N LEU A 287 10.43 15.17 -9.34
CA LEU A 287 10.03 13.78 -9.58
C LEU A 287 10.85 13.20 -10.73
N PRO A 288 11.64 12.15 -10.50
CA PRO A 288 12.48 11.57 -11.53
C PRO A 288 11.68 11.01 -12.71
N ALA A 289 12.29 11.09 -13.89
CA ALA A 289 11.64 10.71 -15.15
C ALA A 289 11.18 9.24 -15.18
N ASP A 290 11.78 8.34 -14.41
CA ASP A 290 11.43 6.93 -14.29
C ASP A 290 10.29 6.65 -13.29
N GLY A 291 9.83 7.68 -12.57
CA GLY A 291 8.74 7.58 -11.59
C GLY A 291 9.12 6.96 -10.24
N VAL A 292 10.41 6.66 -10.01
CA VAL A 292 10.88 6.20 -8.70
C VAL A 292 11.34 7.42 -7.89
N PRO A 293 10.65 7.82 -6.81
CA PRO A 293 10.96 9.05 -6.09
C PRO A 293 12.25 8.94 -5.29
N TYR A 294 12.78 10.09 -4.89
CA TYR A 294 13.74 10.17 -3.80
C TYR A 294 13.04 9.85 -2.48
N TRP A 295 13.80 9.42 -1.46
CA TRP A 295 13.26 9.04 -0.15
C TRP A 295 12.43 10.14 0.55
N ASP A 296 12.72 11.40 0.23
CA ASP A 296 11.89 12.57 0.55
C ASP A 296 11.84 13.48 -0.67
N HIS A 297 10.65 13.95 -1.05
CA HIS A 297 10.45 14.80 -2.23
C HIS A 297 11.13 16.18 -2.12
N LYS A 298 11.50 16.57 -0.90
CA LYS A 298 12.22 17.79 -0.56
C LYS A 298 13.58 17.50 0.07
N ALA A 299 14.17 16.33 -0.21
CA ALA A 299 15.50 15.99 0.28
C ALA A 299 16.54 17.02 -0.17
N PRO A 300 17.53 17.36 0.70
CA PRO A 300 18.35 18.56 0.52
C PRO A 300 19.32 18.49 -0.68
N ASN A 301 19.74 17.28 -1.06
CA ASN A 301 20.79 17.08 -2.07
C ASN A 301 20.24 16.52 -3.40
N ILE A 302 18.95 16.67 -3.70
CA ILE A 302 18.41 16.27 -5.00
C ILE A 302 19.19 17.00 -6.11
N PRO A 303 19.71 16.31 -7.16
CA PRO A 303 19.42 14.93 -7.58
C PRO A 303 20.30 13.83 -6.97
N ASP A 304 21.24 14.14 -6.09
CA ASP A 304 22.22 13.19 -5.54
C ASP A 304 21.74 12.54 -4.22
N GLU A 305 20.45 12.15 -4.17
CA GLU A 305 19.81 11.48 -3.04
C GLU A 305 19.39 10.06 -3.38
N GLU A 306 19.22 9.21 -2.36
CA GLU A 306 18.74 7.85 -2.55
C GLU A 306 17.30 7.81 -3.05
N ARG A 307 17.08 6.85 -3.94
CA ARG A 307 15.76 6.53 -4.47
C ARG A 307 15.05 5.58 -3.51
N ASP A 308 13.73 5.66 -3.42
CA ASP A 308 12.94 4.74 -2.59
C ASP A 308 11.95 3.93 -3.45
N THR A 309 12.36 2.71 -3.81
CA THR A 309 11.51 1.78 -4.58
C THR A 309 10.26 1.36 -3.81
N SER A 310 10.29 1.39 -2.47
CA SER A 310 9.11 1.08 -1.67
C SER A 310 8.03 2.14 -1.82
N ALA A 311 8.40 3.43 -1.82
CA ALA A 311 7.47 4.52 -2.10
C ALA A 311 6.89 4.41 -3.50
N ALA A 312 7.74 4.16 -4.52
CA ALA A 312 7.31 3.96 -5.90
C ALA A 312 6.27 2.83 -6.06
N ALA A 313 6.49 1.70 -5.40
CA ALA A 313 5.58 0.55 -5.45
C ALA A 313 4.21 0.87 -4.83
N ILE A 314 4.20 1.57 -3.69
CA ILE A 314 2.98 2.00 -3.00
C ILE A 314 2.23 3.04 -3.84
N GLU A 315 2.93 4.04 -4.40
CA GLU A 315 2.36 5.05 -5.30
C GLU A 315 1.73 4.40 -6.53
N ALA A 316 2.44 3.46 -7.17
CA ALA A 316 1.92 2.76 -8.34
C ALA A 316 0.65 1.96 -8.01
N SER A 317 0.62 1.25 -6.88
CA SER A 317 -0.55 0.50 -6.44
C SER A 317 -1.74 1.41 -6.14
N ALA A 318 -1.51 2.52 -5.40
CA ALA A 318 -2.52 3.52 -5.09
C ALA A 318 -3.10 4.20 -6.34
N LEU A 319 -2.24 4.61 -7.26
CA LEU A 319 -2.64 5.30 -8.49
C LEU A 319 -3.39 4.41 -9.46
N LEU A 320 -3.06 3.12 -9.55
CA LEU A 320 -3.84 2.15 -10.35
C LEU A 320 -5.27 2.03 -9.82
N GLU A 321 -5.45 1.93 -8.51
CA GLU A 321 -6.78 1.89 -7.91
C GLU A 321 -7.51 3.22 -8.10
N LEU A 322 -6.87 4.34 -7.77
CA LEU A 322 -7.42 5.69 -7.88
C LEU A 322 -7.86 5.99 -9.32
N SER A 323 -7.09 5.56 -10.31
CA SER A 323 -7.42 5.76 -11.72
C SER A 323 -8.77 5.18 -12.13
N GLY A 324 -9.17 4.08 -11.49
CA GLY A 324 -10.48 3.45 -11.69
C GLY A 324 -11.66 4.26 -11.11
N PHE A 325 -11.38 5.18 -10.21
CA PHE A 325 -12.39 6.05 -9.59
C PHE A 325 -12.44 7.46 -10.22
N VAL A 326 -11.44 7.84 -10.99
CA VAL A 326 -11.30 9.17 -11.59
C VAL A 326 -11.49 9.08 -13.11
N PRO A 327 -12.63 9.55 -13.66
CA PRO A 327 -12.89 9.45 -15.08
C PRO A 327 -12.05 10.43 -15.92
N GLY A 328 -11.92 10.12 -17.21
CA GLY A 328 -11.33 11.01 -18.21
C GLY A 328 -9.81 11.11 -18.15
N ALA A 329 -9.26 12.20 -18.67
CA ALA A 329 -7.81 12.39 -18.87
C ALA A 329 -7.02 12.33 -17.56
N LYS A 330 -7.60 12.76 -16.44
CA LYS A 330 -6.93 12.73 -15.13
C LYS A 330 -6.68 11.30 -14.65
N GLY A 331 -7.70 10.45 -14.66
CA GLY A 331 -7.53 9.03 -14.30
C GLY A 331 -6.57 8.31 -15.26
N ALA A 332 -6.64 8.62 -16.55
CA ALA A 332 -5.68 8.10 -17.54
C ALA A 332 -4.24 8.52 -17.23
N ALA A 333 -4.02 9.76 -16.78
CA ALA A 333 -2.69 10.23 -16.39
C ALA A 333 -2.14 9.49 -15.15
N TYR A 334 -2.97 9.24 -14.13
CA TYR A 334 -2.58 8.45 -12.97
C TYR A 334 -2.20 7.03 -13.36
N ARG A 335 -3.00 6.40 -14.22
CA ARG A 335 -2.72 5.06 -14.72
C ARG A 335 -1.43 5.02 -15.53
N ALA A 336 -1.23 5.96 -16.44
CA ALA A 336 -0.02 6.03 -17.27
C ALA A 336 1.24 6.19 -16.41
N PHE A 337 1.19 7.06 -15.38
CA PHE A 337 2.30 7.22 -14.44
C PHE A 337 2.58 5.92 -13.68
N ALA A 338 1.56 5.26 -13.14
CA ALA A 338 1.71 3.99 -12.42
C ALA A 338 2.31 2.88 -13.31
N VAL A 339 1.84 2.76 -14.55
CA VAL A 339 2.37 1.78 -15.51
C VAL A 339 3.83 2.05 -15.84
N LYS A 340 4.19 3.31 -16.08
CA LYS A 340 5.58 3.72 -16.30
C LYS A 340 6.47 3.39 -15.10
N THR A 341 6.01 3.70 -13.89
CA THR A 341 6.72 3.37 -12.64
C THR A 341 6.92 1.86 -12.50
N LEU A 342 5.90 1.04 -12.79
CA LEU A 342 6.02 -0.42 -12.75
C LEU A 342 7.01 -0.97 -13.79
N LEU A 343 7.04 -0.39 -15.00
CA LEU A 343 8.06 -0.75 -16.01
C LEU A 343 9.47 -0.41 -15.53
N SER A 344 9.64 0.70 -14.84
CA SER A 344 10.93 1.08 -14.23
C SER A 344 11.30 0.12 -13.12
N LEU A 345 10.41 -0.16 -12.18
CA LEU A 345 10.62 -1.11 -11.09
C LEU A 345 10.92 -2.53 -11.59
N ALA A 346 10.32 -2.95 -12.71
CA ALA A 346 10.58 -4.24 -13.35
C ALA A 346 11.87 -4.28 -14.19
N SER A 347 12.59 -3.16 -14.31
CA SER A 347 13.84 -3.09 -15.07
C SER A 347 15.04 -3.56 -14.24
N PRO A 348 16.17 -3.93 -14.90
CA PRO A 348 17.41 -4.30 -14.20
C PRO A 348 17.98 -3.21 -13.27
N ALA A 349 17.51 -1.97 -13.37
CA ALA A 349 17.91 -0.89 -12.46
C ALA A 349 17.33 -1.05 -11.06
N TYR A 350 16.18 -1.72 -10.93
CA TYR A 350 15.46 -1.85 -9.65
C TYR A 350 15.03 -3.27 -9.32
N PHE A 351 14.84 -4.14 -10.32
CA PHE A 351 14.47 -5.53 -10.14
C PHE A 351 15.72 -6.40 -10.09
N ALA A 352 15.98 -7.02 -8.94
CA ALA A 352 17.18 -7.82 -8.71
C ALA A 352 17.22 -9.05 -9.61
N LYS A 353 18.42 -9.45 -10.04
CA LYS A 353 18.60 -10.72 -10.74
C LYS A 353 18.28 -11.90 -9.82
N ALA A 354 17.84 -12.99 -10.41
CA ALA A 354 17.59 -14.22 -9.67
C ALA A 354 18.81 -14.66 -8.86
N GLY A 355 18.62 -14.89 -7.55
CA GLY A 355 19.69 -15.27 -6.63
C GLY A 355 20.45 -14.11 -5.99
N ASP A 356 20.33 -12.89 -6.53
CA ASP A 356 20.91 -11.68 -5.94
C ASP A 356 20.01 -11.07 -4.86
N ASN A 357 20.45 -9.99 -4.22
CA ASN A 357 19.69 -9.15 -3.30
C ASN A 357 19.07 -9.95 -2.13
N GLY A 358 19.69 -11.06 -1.73
CA GLY A 358 19.15 -11.97 -0.72
C GLY A 358 17.80 -12.59 -1.06
N ASN A 359 17.46 -12.66 -2.35
CA ASN A 359 16.17 -13.11 -2.90
C ASN A 359 14.99 -12.16 -2.69
N PHE A 360 15.20 -10.90 -2.27
CA PHE A 360 14.19 -9.85 -2.39
C PHE A 360 14.10 -9.35 -3.84
N LEU A 361 12.92 -8.82 -4.21
CA LEU A 361 12.64 -8.43 -5.60
C LEU A 361 13.23 -7.06 -5.93
N LEU A 362 12.91 -6.04 -5.13
CA LEU A 362 13.31 -4.67 -5.40
C LEU A 362 14.60 -4.30 -4.66
N MET A 363 15.50 -3.64 -5.36
CA MET A 363 16.69 -2.96 -4.83
C MET A 363 16.34 -1.50 -4.47
N HIS A 364 17.25 -0.82 -3.81
CA HIS A 364 17.19 0.64 -3.60
C HIS A 364 15.98 1.15 -2.81
N GLY A 365 15.60 0.45 -1.74
CA GLY A 365 14.61 0.93 -0.78
C GLY A 365 15.25 1.75 0.34
N VAL A 366 14.49 2.70 0.90
CA VAL A 366 14.91 3.52 2.04
C VAL A 366 13.89 3.44 3.18
N GLY A 367 14.24 2.74 4.26
CA GLY A 367 13.40 2.63 5.45
C GLY A 367 13.42 3.89 6.30
N HIS A 368 14.60 4.32 6.78
CA HIS A 368 14.75 5.46 7.69
C HIS A 368 16.10 6.16 7.51
N LYS A 369 16.22 7.03 6.50
CA LYS A 369 17.46 7.77 6.20
C LYS A 369 17.98 8.63 7.36
N PRO A 370 17.16 9.45 8.07
CA PRO A 370 17.66 10.25 9.18
C PRO A 370 18.24 9.43 10.34
N GLY A 371 17.75 8.20 10.51
CA GLY A 371 18.28 7.26 11.49
C GLY A 371 19.42 6.39 10.98
N ASN A 372 19.89 6.62 9.75
CA ASN A 372 20.89 5.79 9.06
C ASN A 372 20.56 4.29 9.14
N SER A 373 19.29 3.96 8.98
CA SER A 373 18.76 2.61 9.06
C SER A 373 17.99 2.26 7.80
N GLU A 374 18.28 1.09 7.23
CA GLU A 374 17.58 0.62 6.02
C GLU A 374 17.72 1.60 4.85
N VAL A 375 18.96 2.02 4.56
CA VAL A 375 19.27 2.94 3.45
C VAL A 375 19.86 2.12 2.31
N ASP A 376 19.27 2.27 1.12
CA ASP A 376 19.67 1.57 -0.10
C ASP A 376 19.68 0.03 0.05
N VAL A 377 18.60 -0.51 0.58
CA VAL A 377 18.44 -1.96 0.83
C VAL A 377 17.09 -2.47 0.31
N PRO A 378 16.96 -3.78 0.01
CA PRO A 378 15.65 -4.36 -0.27
C PRO A 378 14.78 -4.35 0.98
N LEU A 379 13.48 -4.14 0.77
CA LEU A 379 12.48 -4.05 1.83
C LEU A 379 11.25 -4.91 1.49
N ASN A 380 10.84 -5.79 2.40
CA ASN A 380 9.76 -6.73 2.16
C ASN A 380 8.42 -6.05 1.80
N TYR A 381 8.16 -4.85 2.31
CA TYR A 381 6.97 -4.07 1.94
C TYR A 381 7.08 -3.43 0.55
N GLY A 382 8.28 -3.12 0.07
CA GLY A 382 8.51 -2.74 -1.33
C GLY A 382 8.07 -3.84 -2.27
N ASP A 383 8.52 -5.07 -2.01
CA ASP A 383 8.15 -6.26 -2.78
C ASP A 383 6.64 -6.52 -2.75
N TYR A 384 6.02 -6.41 -1.57
CA TYR A 384 4.59 -6.62 -1.40
C TYR A 384 3.76 -5.67 -2.28
N TYR A 385 4.02 -4.37 -2.19
CA TYR A 385 3.25 -3.39 -2.97
C TYR A 385 3.58 -3.43 -4.46
N PHE A 386 4.78 -3.86 -4.84
CA PHE A 386 5.10 -4.12 -6.24
C PHE A 386 4.26 -5.26 -6.80
N LEU A 387 4.18 -6.39 -6.10
CA LEU A 387 3.34 -7.53 -6.51
C LEU A 387 1.84 -7.16 -6.54
N GLU A 388 1.38 -6.42 -5.53
CA GLU A 388 0.00 -5.90 -5.48
C GLU A 388 -0.31 -5.03 -6.70
N ALA A 389 0.56 -4.07 -6.99
CA ALA A 389 0.38 -3.16 -8.13
C ALA A 389 0.33 -3.93 -9.47
N LEU A 390 1.18 -4.92 -9.66
CA LEU A 390 1.16 -5.78 -10.85
C LEU A 390 -0.15 -6.57 -10.96
N LEU A 391 -0.70 -7.07 -9.85
CA LEU A 391 -2.00 -7.76 -9.84
C LEU A 391 -3.16 -6.79 -10.11
N ARG A 392 -3.14 -5.59 -9.53
CA ARG A 392 -4.11 -4.52 -9.83
C ARG A 392 -4.08 -4.12 -11.31
N PHE A 393 -2.87 -3.96 -11.86
CA PHE A 393 -2.70 -3.70 -13.29
C PHE A 393 -3.30 -4.85 -14.13
N ARG A 394 -2.94 -6.11 -13.86
CA ARG A 394 -3.46 -7.28 -14.59
C ARG A 394 -4.99 -7.29 -14.59
N THR A 395 -5.61 -7.13 -13.42
CA THR A 395 -7.07 -7.20 -13.27
C THR A 395 -7.76 -6.08 -14.05
N SER A 396 -7.28 -4.84 -13.93
CA SER A 396 -7.87 -3.70 -14.63
C SER A 396 -7.60 -3.70 -16.13
N HIS A 397 -6.48 -4.26 -16.58
CA HIS A 397 -6.13 -4.41 -17.99
C HIS A 397 -7.02 -5.47 -18.69
N SER A 398 -7.39 -6.54 -17.98
CA SER A 398 -8.31 -7.56 -18.49
C SER A 398 -9.80 -7.21 -18.36
N GLY A 399 -10.14 -5.98 -18.01
CA GLY A 399 -11.52 -5.51 -17.86
C GLY A 399 -12.22 -5.95 -16.57
N GLY A 400 -11.48 -6.53 -15.62
CA GLY A 400 -11.95 -6.85 -14.28
C GLY A 400 -11.99 -5.60 -13.37
N LYS A 401 -12.84 -5.63 -12.35
CA LYS A 401 -12.73 -4.64 -11.26
C LYS A 401 -11.49 -4.97 -10.43
N ALA A 402 -10.71 -3.96 -10.07
CA ALA A 402 -9.59 -4.15 -9.17
C ALA A 402 -10.07 -4.87 -7.90
N THR A 403 -9.46 -6.00 -7.59
CA THR A 403 -9.70 -6.71 -6.33
C THR A 403 -9.16 -5.86 -5.18
N PRO A 404 -9.94 -5.71 -4.10
CA PRO A 404 -9.48 -5.01 -2.91
C PRO A 404 -8.25 -5.64 -2.30
#